data_29c612beb9e847979958499190539085
#
_entry.id   29c612beb9e847979958499190539085
#
_cell.length_a   1.000
_cell.length_b   1.000
_cell.length_c   1.000
_cell.angle_alpha   90.00
_cell.angle_beta   90.00
_cell.angle_gamma   90.00
#
_symmetry.space_group_name_H-M   'P 1'
#
loop_
_entity.id
_entity.type
_entity.pdbx_description
1 polymer ?
#
loop_
_entity_poly.entity_id
_entity_poly.type
_entity_poly.pdbx_seq_one_letter_code
_entity_poly.pdbx_strand_id
1 'polypeptide(L)'
;MSRDKRGGVKLYVKRVFIMDDAEALMPVYLRFVKGVIDSADLPLNVSRELLQESRDVKAIREGSTKRVLSMLEGLADSEDEAERARYAAFWTDFGAVLKEGVGEDFANQERLAKLLRFTSTQADSGVSFTDYVKRMKEGQEPIYFITADSIAAAKSSPQLEIFRKKGIEVLLLVDRVDEWLLSHLHEFDGHALQSVARGAVDLGKLQDDDEKKQAEEAATAFKPVLDRLKETLKDRAKDVRVTTRLVDSPACLVSEEGDMSGHLARLLKQAGQTAPKSLPILEVNAEHVLVKRLDTSADFDDLANILFDQALLAEGGQLEDPAAYVKRVNALLMR
;
A
#
# COMPACT_ATOMS: atom_id res chain seq x y z
N MET A 1 10.12 12.79 -9.74
CA MET A 1 11.52 13.23 -9.96
C MET A 1 12.33 12.01 -10.34
N SER A 2 12.97 11.97 -11.53
CA SER A 2 13.72 10.79 -11.97
C SER A 2 14.92 10.53 -11.04
N ARG A 3 15.23 9.25 -10.77
CA ARG A 3 16.43 8.83 -10.03
C ARG A 3 17.73 9.27 -10.73
N ASP A 4 17.69 9.46 -12.04
CA ASP A 4 18.86 9.88 -12.86
C ASP A 4 19.20 11.38 -12.75
N LYS A 5 18.34 12.20 -12.12
CA LYS A 5 18.67 13.60 -11.86
C LYS A 5 19.60 13.68 -10.66
N ARG A 6 20.88 13.90 -10.93
CA ARG A 6 21.90 14.19 -9.91
C ARG A 6 21.43 15.36 -9.04
N GLY A 7 21.55 15.19 -7.72
CA GLY A 7 21.11 16.18 -6.75
C GLY A 7 21.85 17.50 -6.88
N GLY A 8 21.29 18.54 -6.30
CA GLY A 8 21.82 19.90 -6.40
C GLY A 8 22.77 20.32 -5.28
N VAL A 9 23.41 19.37 -4.56
CA VAL A 9 24.38 19.69 -3.50
C VAL A 9 25.80 19.71 -4.06
N LYS A 10 26.50 20.84 -3.86
CA LYS A 10 27.87 21.05 -4.32
C LYS A 10 28.83 21.09 -3.13
N LEU A 11 29.99 20.44 -3.28
CA LEU A 11 31.04 20.46 -2.29
C LEU A 11 32.14 21.48 -2.67
N TYR A 12 32.45 22.33 -1.72
CA TYR A 12 33.60 23.23 -1.75
C TYR A 12 34.53 22.88 -0.59
N VAL A 13 35.82 23.07 -0.79
CA VAL A 13 36.83 23.00 0.26
C VAL A 13 37.57 24.31 0.27
N LYS A 14 37.52 25.03 1.38
CA LYS A 14 38.13 26.38 1.50
C LYS A 14 37.73 27.29 0.34
N ARG A 15 36.44 27.28 -0.01
CA ARG A 15 35.82 28.02 -1.12
C ARG A 15 36.25 27.61 -2.54
N VAL A 16 36.99 26.51 -2.69
CA VAL A 16 37.33 25.93 -3.99
C VAL A 16 36.32 24.83 -4.34
N PHE A 17 35.74 24.92 -5.51
CA PHE A 17 34.80 23.88 -6.01
C PHE A 17 35.53 22.54 -6.17
N ILE A 18 34.97 21.47 -5.61
CA ILE A 18 35.54 20.13 -5.65
C ILE A 18 34.66 19.20 -6.49
N MET A 19 33.35 19.13 -6.18
CA MET A 19 32.42 18.24 -6.87
C MET A 19 30.97 18.69 -6.75
N ASP A 20 30.18 18.22 -7.69
CA ASP A 20 28.70 18.29 -7.69
C ASP A 20 28.04 16.92 -7.60
N ASP A 21 28.79 15.92 -7.08
CA ASP A 21 28.31 14.56 -6.91
C ASP A 21 27.45 14.46 -5.65
N ALA A 22 26.16 14.56 -5.86
CA ALA A 22 25.20 14.54 -4.77
C ALA A 22 25.07 13.20 -4.06
N GLU A 23 25.38 12.08 -4.71
CA GLU A 23 25.26 10.76 -4.08
C GLU A 23 26.29 10.56 -2.97
N ALA A 24 27.49 11.11 -3.14
CA ALA A 24 28.49 11.11 -2.09
C ALA A 24 28.11 11.96 -0.88
N LEU A 25 27.34 13.05 -1.08
CA LEU A 25 27.03 14.05 -0.08
C LEU A 25 25.63 13.92 0.53
N MET A 26 24.70 13.26 -0.17
CA MET A 26 23.32 13.15 0.23
C MET A 26 22.72 11.82 -0.28
N PRO A 27 21.89 11.11 0.51
CA PRO A 27 21.21 9.91 0.04
C PRO A 27 20.27 10.21 -1.15
N VAL A 28 20.07 9.21 -2.01
CA VAL A 28 19.27 9.36 -3.24
C VAL A 28 17.83 9.76 -2.94
N TYR A 29 17.25 9.29 -1.86
CA TYR A 29 15.90 9.68 -1.42
C TYR A 29 15.79 11.15 -0.98
N LEU A 30 16.92 11.86 -0.77
CA LEU A 30 16.98 13.30 -0.51
C LEU A 30 17.47 14.11 -1.73
N ARG A 31 17.38 13.55 -2.95
CA ARG A 31 17.86 14.21 -4.20
C ARG A 31 17.16 15.52 -4.55
N PHE A 32 16.08 15.86 -3.86
CA PHE A 32 15.43 17.18 -3.97
C PHE A 32 16.17 18.28 -3.22
N VAL A 33 17.09 17.94 -2.31
CA VAL A 33 17.88 18.91 -1.54
C VAL A 33 18.88 19.60 -2.47
N LYS A 34 18.92 20.93 -2.39
CA LYS A 34 19.85 21.78 -3.13
C LYS A 34 20.62 22.64 -2.17
N GLY A 35 21.90 22.87 -2.46
CA GLY A 35 22.71 23.73 -1.62
C GLY A 35 24.20 23.58 -1.85
N VAL A 36 24.95 24.14 -0.93
CA VAL A 36 26.42 24.16 -0.93
C VAL A 36 26.90 23.69 0.43
N ILE A 37 27.89 22.82 0.42
CA ILE A 37 28.68 22.45 1.58
C ILE A 37 30.10 23.00 1.37
N ASP A 38 30.61 23.82 2.29
CA ASP A 38 32.00 24.28 2.27
C ASP A 38 32.70 23.74 3.51
N SER A 39 33.71 22.90 3.33
CA SER A 39 34.49 22.29 4.38
C SER A 39 35.87 22.93 4.46
N ALA A 40 36.29 23.32 5.67
CA ALA A 40 37.65 23.80 5.92
C ALA A 40 38.62 22.64 6.20
N ASP A 41 38.11 21.47 6.57
CA ASP A 41 38.91 20.37 7.12
C ASP A 41 39.34 19.35 6.05
N LEU A 42 38.65 19.31 4.92
CA LEU A 42 38.99 18.41 3.81
C LEU A 42 40.27 18.88 3.09
N PRO A 43 41.14 17.94 2.68
CA PRO A 43 42.33 18.28 1.91
C PRO A 43 42.00 18.67 0.47
N LEU A 44 42.65 19.70 -0.06
CA LEU A 44 42.46 20.19 -1.44
C LEU A 44 43.06 19.25 -2.52
N ASN A 45 44.03 18.40 -2.14
CA ASN A 45 44.83 17.60 -3.09
C ASN A 45 44.36 16.15 -3.19
N VAL A 46 43.11 15.84 -2.93
CA VAL A 46 42.60 14.48 -2.98
C VAL A 46 41.80 14.28 -4.27
N SER A 47 42.05 13.16 -4.98
CA SER A 47 41.26 12.81 -6.13
C SER A 47 39.80 12.61 -5.76
N ARG A 48 38.88 12.85 -6.72
CA ARG A 48 37.44 12.68 -6.53
C ARG A 48 37.08 11.29 -5.98
N GLU A 49 37.75 10.25 -6.45
CA GLU A 49 37.56 8.86 -6.03
C GLU A 49 37.94 8.62 -4.57
N LEU A 50 39.05 9.19 -4.11
CA LEU A 50 39.51 9.09 -2.73
C LEU A 50 38.61 9.89 -1.77
N LEU A 51 38.00 11.00 -2.22
CA LEU A 51 37.07 11.77 -1.43
C LEU A 51 35.77 10.99 -1.20
N GLN A 52 35.26 10.25 -2.21
CA GLN A 52 34.02 9.47 -2.08
C GLN A 52 34.11 8.40 -0.99
N GLU A 53 35.29 7.84 -0.75
CA GLU A 53 35.54 6.83 0.29
C GLU A 53 36.01 7.41 1.63
N SER A 54 36.22 8.74 1.71
CA SER A 54 36.77 9.34 2.91
C SER A 54 35.76 9.32 4.08
N ARG A 55 36.31 9.16 5.31
CA ARG A 55 35.50 9.23 6.53
C ARG A 55 34.83 10.58 6.70
N ASP A 56 35.49 11.66 6.25
CA ASP A 56 35.00 13.02 6.39
C ASP A 56 33.78 13.25 5.47
N VAL A 57 33.81 12.74 4.25
CA VAL A 57 32.66 12.83 3.33
C VAL A 57 31.47 12.00 3.84
N LYS A 58 31.72 10.83 4.44
CA LYS A 58 30.67 10.05 5.12
C LYS A 58 30.07 10.83 6.29
N ALA A 59 30.92 11.45 7.15
CA ALA A 59 30.46 12.27 8.26
C ALA A 59 29.61 13.48 7.79
N ILE A 60 30.05 14.14 6.72
CA ILE A 60 29.29 15.24 6.08
C ILE A 60 27.94 14.74 5.60
N ARG A 61 27.90 13.60 4.89
CA ARG A 61 26.64 12.98 4.41
C ARG A 61 25.69 12.67 5.56
N GLU A 62 26.17 12.00 6.60
CA GLU A 62 25.35 11.64 7.77
C GLU A 62 24.85 12.89 8.53
N GLY A 63 25.73 13.88 8.74
CA GLY A 63 25.37 15.14 9.40
C GLY A 63 24.35 15.94 8.58
N SER A 64 24.53 16.03 7.27
CA SER A 64 23.60 16.71 6.37
C SER A 64 22.24 16.01 6.31
N THR A 65 22.24 14.67 6.20
CA THR A 65 21.02 13.86 6.26
C THR A 65 20.26 14.10 7.55
N LYS A 66 20.95 14.00 8.71
CA LYS A 66 20.36 14.25 10.02
C LYS A 66 19.76 15.66 10.12
N ARG A 67 20.45 16.67 9.58
CA ARG A 67 19.97 18.06 9.61
C ARG A 67 18.72 18.25 8.75
N VAL A 68 18.67 17.67 7.55
CA VAL A 68 17.51 17.74 6.67
C VAL A 68 16.31 17.04 7.32
N LEU A 69 16.49 15.83 7.84
CA LEU A 69 15.41 15.11 8.52
C LEU A 69 14.90 15.89 9.73
N SER A 70 15.78 16.48 10.56
CA SER A 70 15.35 17.30 11.70
C SER A 70 14.58 18.55 11.29
N MET A 71 14.92 19.15 10.15
CA MET A 71 14.15 20.29 9.60
C MET A 71 12.77 19.84 9.14
N LEU A 72 12.66 18.70 8.48
CA LEU A 72 11.37 18.16 8.04
C LEU A 72 10.49 17.75 9.24
N GLU A 73 11.06 17.13 10.26
CA GLU A 73 10.38 16.83 11.52
C GLU A 73 9.84 18.09 12.19
N GLY A 74 10.67 19.14 12.28
CA GLY A 74 10.23 20.42 12.83
C GLY A 74 9.03 21.03 12.09
N LEU A 75 8.99 20.95 10.75
CA LEU A 75 7.87 21.42 9.96
C LEU A 75 6.64 20.51 10.12
N ALA A 76 6.85 19.19 10.15
CA ALA A 76 5.79 18.19 10.22
C ALA A 76 5.03 18.21 11.56
N ASP A 77 5.76 18.45 12.64
CA ASP A 77 5.26 18.40 14.04
C ASP A 77 4.95 19.80 14.61
N SER A 78 5.12 20.87 13.81
CA SER A 78 4.90 22.24 14.25
C SER A 78 3.44 22.49 14.64
N GLU A 79 3.23 23.27 15.71
CA GLU A 79 1.92 23.80 16.09
C GLU A 79 1.49 24.96 15.17
N ASP A 80 2.43 25.61 14.47
CA ASP A 80 2.16 26.68 13.53
C ASP A 80 1.54 26.14 12.23
N GLU A 81 0.35 26.65 11.89
CA GLU A 81 -0.40 26.25 10.69
C GLU A 81 0.39 26.56 9.40
N ALA A 82 1.13 27.65 9.34
CA ALA A 82 1.92 28.01 8.16
C ALA A 82 3.08 27.03 7.94
N GLU A 83 3.70 26.53 9.01
CA GLU A 83 4.75 25.51 8.91
C GLU A 83 4.19 24.15 8.51
N ARG A 84 3.06 23.74 9.06
CA ARG A 84 2.36 22.51 8.61
C ARG A 84 1.94 22.61 7.15
N ALA A 85 1.46 23.77 6.69
CA ALA A 85 1.15 23.99 5.28
C ALA A 85 2.38 23.88 4.37
N ARG A 86 3.54 24.36 4.83
CA ARG A 86 4.82 24.18 4.13
C ARG A 86 5.20 22.70 4.04
N TYR A 87 5.00 21.94 5.13
CA TYR A 87 5.22 20.49 5.10
C TYR A 87 4.26 19.79 4.14
N ALA A 88 2.99 20.14 4.13
CA ALA A 88 1.99 19.58 3.20
C ALA A 88 2.35 19.86 1.73
N ALA A 89 2.81 21.08 1.40
CA ALA A 89 3.29 21.41 0.08
C ALA A 89 4.54 20.61 -0.30
N PHE A 90 5.51 20.52 0.61
CA PHE A 90 6.69 19.67 0.45
C PHE A 90 6.29 18.21 0.19
N TRP A 91 5.36 17.68 0.97
CA TRP A 91 4.88 16.31 0.83
C TRP A 91 4.25 16.06 -0.55
N THR A 92 3.45 16.99 -1.05
CA THR A 92 2.83 16.90 -2.37
C THR A 92 3.88 16.76 -3.48
N ASP A 93 4.98 17.49 -3.39
CA ASP A 93 6.02 17.50 -4.43
C ASP A 93 7.03 16.35 -4.28
N PHE A 94 7.37 15.95 -3.06
CA PHE A 94 8.51 15.09 -2.78
C PHE A 94 8.18 13.87 -1.90
N GLY A 95 6.94 13.69 -1.47
CA GLY A 95 6.55 12.60 -0.59
C GLY A 95 6.87 11.21 -1.16
N ALA A 96 6.59 11.00 -2.43
CA ALA A 96 6.91 9.73 -3.09
C ALA A 96 8.43 9.44 -3.12
N VAL A 97 9.25 10.50 -3.24
CA VAL A 97 10.72 10.38 -3.20
C VAL A 97 11.19 10.08 -1.78
N LEU A 98 10.60 10.73 -0.77
CA LEU A 98 10.95 10.49 0.63
C LEU A 98 10.62 9.07 1.09
N LYS A 99 9.53 8.48 0.58
CA LYS A 99 9.14 7.09 0.84
C LYS A 99 10.23 6.07 0.47
N GLU A 100 11.03 6.36 -0.58
CA GLU A 100 12.15 5.49 -0.99
C GLU A 100 13.16 5.29 0.16
N GLY A 101 13.36 6.32 0.98
CA GLY A 101 14.31 6.30 2.08
C GLY A 101 14.04 5.26 3.16
N VAL A 102 12.79 4.84 3.34
CA VAL A 102 12.43 3.81 4.33
C VAL A 102 13.13 2.48 4.05
N GLY A 103 13.33 2.13 2.79
CA GLY A 103 14.08 0.93 2.39
C GLY A 103 15.56 1.17 2.07
N GLU A 104 16.00 2.42 1.98
CA GLU A 104 17.40 2.77 1.65
C GLU A 104 18.23 3.17 2.87
N ASP A 105 17.60 3.71 3.91
CA ASP A 105 18.28 4.26 5.10
C ASP A 105 17.72 3.67 6.40
N PHE A 106 18.11 2.45 6.68
CA PHE A 106 17.66 1.70 7.87
C PHE A 106 18.01 2.42 9.19
N ALA A 107 19.10 3.18 9.22
CA ALA A 107 19.50 3.96 10.41
C ALA A 107 18.49 5.07 10.75
N ASN A 108 17.80 5.60 9.76
CA ASN A 108 16.79 6.65 9.89
C ASN A 108 15.36 6.17 9.61
N GLN A 109 15.13 4.86 9.46
CA GLN A 109 13.85 4.29 9.06
C GLN A 109 12.68 4.75 9.95
N GLU A 110 12.85 4.71 11.27
CA GLU A 110 11.82 5.16 12.22
C GLU A 110 11.51 6.66 12.06
N ARG A 111 12.53 7.49 11.88
CA ARG A 111 12.36 8.93 11.63
C ARG A 111 11.61 9.18 10.32
N LEU A 112 11.99 8.46 9.27
CA LEU A 112 11.32 8.53 7.97
C LEU A 112 9.86 8.09 8.07
N ALA A 113 9.57 7.00 8.78
CA ALA A 113 8.22 6.52 8.97
C ALA A 113 7.30 7.58 9.63
N LYS A 114 7.80 8.35 10.61
CA LYS A 114 7.06 9.47 11.24
C LYS A 114 6.75 10.62 10.28
N LEU A 115 7.60 10.79 9.26
CA LEU A 115 7.43 11.84 8.25
C LEU A 115 6.42 11.49 7.15
N LEU A 116 6.04 10.21 6.98
CA LEU A 116 5.12 9.80 5.92
C LEU A 116 3.71 10.37 6.13
N ARG A 117 3.04 10.67 5.02
CA ARG A 117 1.64 11.14 5.01
C ARG A 117 0.85 10.36 3.98
N PHE A 118 -0.39 10.03 4.33
CA PHE A 118 -1.28 9.21 3.53
C PHE A 118 -2.66 9.85 3.41
N THR A 119 -3.44 9.36 2.47
CA THR A 119 -4.89 9.46 2.48
C THR A 119 -5.44 8.29 3.29
N SER A 120 -6.59 8.45 3.90
CA SER A 120 -7.28 7.36 4.60
C SER A 120 -8.78 7.34 4.27
N THR A 121 -9.48 6.35 4.82
CA THR A 121 -10.94 6.31 4.73
C THR A 121 -11.64 7.42 5.53
N GLN A 122 -10.92 8.10 6.42
CA GLN A 122 -11.45 9.16 7.29
C GLN A 122 -10.90 10.55 6.97
N ALA A 123 -9.80 10.65 6.21
CA ALA A 123 -9.18 11.92 5.84
C ALA A 123 -8.60 11.88 4.43
N ASP A 124 -8.85 12.93 3.65
CA ASP A 124 -8.45 13.00 2.25
C ASP A 124 -6.95 13.22 2.03
N SER A 125 -6.22 13.64 3.05
CA SER A 125 -4.76 13.83 2.98
C SER A 125 -4.14 14.01 4.36
N GLY A 126 -2.80 13.92 4.42
CA GLY A 126 -2.00 14.37 5.56
C GLY A 126 -1.98 13.45 6.77
N VAL A 127 -2.53 12.24 6.68
CA VAL A 127 -2.54 11.29 7.80
C VAL A 127 -1.14 10.71 8.00
N SER A 128 -0.54 10.95 9.16
CA SER A 128 0.67 10.25 9.60
C SER A 128 0.33 8.92 10.27
N PHE A 129 1.31 8.02 10.36
CA PHE A 129 1.14 6.83 11.20
C PHE A 129 0.84 7.18 12.66
N THR A 130 1.49 8.22 13.19
CA THR A 130 1.24 8.71 14.56
C THR A 130 -0.21 9.16 14.75
N ASP A 131 -0.78 9.88 13.79
CA ASP A 131 -2.18 10.31 13.86
C ASP A 131 -3.14 9.13 13.71
N TYR A 132 -2.81 8.16 12.86
CA TYR A 132 -3.57 6.93 12.74
C TYR A 132 -3.62 6.16 14.07
N VAL A 133 -2.46 5.92 14.70
CA VAL A 133 -2.37 5.20 15.98
C VAL A 133 -3.18 5.88 17.08
N LYS A 134 -3.16 7.23 17.15
CA LYS A 134 -3.99 7.99 18.11
C LYS A 134 -5.50 7.81 17.90
N ARG A 135 -5.94 7.49 16.68
CA ARG A 135 -7.36 7.29 16.33
C ARG A 135 -7.78 5.82 16.27
N MET A 136 -6.85 4.90 16.49
CA MET A 136 -7.18 3.47 16.55
C MET A 136 -8.27 3.20 17.58
N LYS A 137 -9.14 2.26 17.23
CA LYS A 137 -10.20 1.82 18.14
C LYS A 137 -9.65 1.02 19.31
N GLU A 138 -10.31 1.08 20.43
CA GLU A 138 -9.99 0.23 21.58
C GLU A 138 -10.04 -1.24 21.16
N GLY A 139 -8.93 -1.97 21.39
CA GLY A 139 -8.77 -3.35 20.99
C GLY A 139 -8.32 -3.57 19.54
N GLN A 140 -8.11 -2.52 18.75
CA GLN A 140 -7.47 -2.62 17.45
C GLN A 140 -5.96 -2.83 17.62
N GLU A 141 -5.40 -3.86 16.98
CA GLU A 141 -3.97 -4.17 17.07
C GLU A 141 -3.19 -3.65 15.85
N PRO A 142 -3.61 -3.88 14.57
CA PRO A 142 -2.82 -3.47 13.43
C PRO A 142 -3.21 -2.09 12.87
N ILE A 143 -2.28 -1.52 12.12
CA ILE A 143 -2.53 -0.41 11.20
C ILE A 143 -3.01 -1.02 9.88
N TYR A 144 -4.26 -0.77 9.51
CA TYR A 144 -4.83 -1.30 8.28
C TYR A 144 -4.52 -0.41 7.07
N PHE A 145 -4.21 -1.04 5.95
CA PHE A 145 -4.01 -0.35 4.68
C PHE A 145 -4.56 -1.15 3.49
N ILE A 146 -4.80 -0.44 2.38
CA ILE A 146 -5.08 -1.02 1.07
C ILE A 146 -4.17 -0.38 0.03
N THR A 147 -3.65 -1.18 -0.91
CA THR A 147 -2.95 -0.68 -2.10
C THR A 147 -3.89 -0.72 -3.30
N ALA A 148 -3.91 0.35 -4.11
CA ALA A 148 -4.78 0.45 -5.29
C ALA A 148 -4.17 1.38 -6.35
N ASP A 149 -4.70 1.31 -7.58
CA ASP A 149 -4.23 2.14 -8.70
C ASP A 149 -4.61 3.64 -8.58
N SER A 150 -5.61 3.94 -7.73
CA SER A 150 -6.04 5.32 -7.45
C SER A 150 -6.81 5.41 -6.13
N ILE A 151 -6.92 6.63 -5.59
CA ILE A 151 -7.75 6.90 -4.40
C ILE A 151 -9.22 6.53 -4.63
N ALA A 152 -9.76 6.79 -5.83
CA ALA A 152 -11.14 6.44 -6.16
C ALA A 152 -11.34 4.91 -6.15
N ALA A 153 -10.42 4.15 -6.75
CA ALA A 153 -10.45 2.69 -6.72
C ALA A 153 -10.32 2.15 -5.29
N ALA A 154 -9.39 2.68 -4.50
CA ALA A 154 -9.25 2.31 -3.09
C ALA A 154 -10.54 2.56 -2.31
N LYS A 155 -11.10 3.77 -2.42
CA LYS A 155 -12.34 4.15 -1.72
C LYS A 155 -13.54 3.32 -2.13
N SER A 156 -13.63 2.80 -3.35
CA SER A 156 -14.75 1.97 -3.82
C SER A 156 -14.53 0.46 -3.61
N SER A 157 -13.40 0.06 -3.07
CA SER A 157 -13.07 -1.36 -2.89
C SER A 157 -14.05 -2.07 -1.94
N PRO A 158 -14.60 -3.24 -2.35
CA PRO A 158 -15.42 -4.08 -1.48
C PRO A 158 -14.67 -4.55 -0.23
N GLN A 159 -13.36 -4.65 -0.29
CA GLN A 159 -12.51 -5.08 0.83
C GLN A 159 -12.57 -4.13 2.02
N LEU A 160 -13.06 -2.89 1.83
CA LEU A 160 -13.24 -1.89 2.89
C LEU A 160 -14.60 -1.95 3.60
N GLU A 161 -15.55 -2.75 3.14
CA GLU A 161 -16.94 -2.66 3.61
C GLU A 161 -17.08 -2.89 5.12
N ILE A 162 -16.47 -3.94 5.66
CA ILE A 162 -16.54 -4.22 7.10
C ILE A 162 -15.82 -3.15 7.93
N PHE A 163 -14.70 -2.62 7.42
CA PHE A 163 -13.95 -1.57 8.12
C PHE A 163 -14.77 -0.29 8.21
N ARG A 164 -15.49 0.08 7.15
CA ARG A 164 -16.41 1.22 7.15
C ARG A 164 -17.58 0.99 8.10
N LYS A 165 -18.20 -0.19 8.04
CA LYS A 165 -19.32 -0.55 8.93
C LYS A 165 -18.92 -0.43 10.39
N LYS A 166 -17.71 -0.85 10.73
CA LYS A 166 -17.18 -0.78 12.11
C LYS A 166 -16.48 0.55 12.42
N GLY A 167 -16.40 1.47 11.46
CA GLY A 167 -15.73 2.77 11.60
C GLY A 167 -14.23 2.65 11.89
N ILE A 168 -13.59 1.61 11.37
CA ILE A 168 -12.14 1.38 11.45
C ILE A 168 -11.48 2.15 10.29
N GLU A 169 -10.49 2.98 10.62
CA GLU A 169 -9.73 3.71 9.62
C GLU A 169 -8.81 2.77 8.83
N VAL A 170 -8.71 2.98 7.50
CA VAL A 170 -7.80 2.26 6.62
C VAL A 170 -7.00 3.27 5.80
N LEU A 171 -5.68 3.12 5.76
CA LEU A 171 -4.79 3.94 4.93
C LEU A 171 -4.91 3.54 3.46
N LEU A 172 -4.97 4.52 2.56
CA LEU A 172 -5.08 4.33 1.12
C LEU A 172 -3.74 4.63 0.46
N LEU A 173 -3.04 3.59 0.02
CA LEU A 173 -1.71 3.65 -0.56
C LEU A 173 -1.83 3.48 -2.08
N VAL A 174 -1.52 4.54 -2.83
CA VAL A 174 -1.74 4.58 -4.28
C VAL A 174 -0.50 4.99 -5.07
N ASP A 175 0.60 5.27 -4.40
CA ASP A 175 1.87 5.55 -5.06
C ASP A 175 2.56 4.24 -5.44
N ARG A 176 3.21 4.19 -6.61
CA ARG A 176 3.97 3.01 -7.03
C ARG A 176 5.07 2.62 -6.04
N VAL A 177 5.62 3.59 -5.32
CA VAL A 177 6.64 3.36 -4.29
C VAL A 177 6.07 2.72 -3.02
N ASP A 178 4.75 2.69 -2.84
CA ASP A 178 4.14 2.12 -1.64
C ASP A 178 4.37 0.61 -1.52
N GLU A 179 4.43 -0.12 -2.64
CA GLU A 179 4.81 -1.55 -2.61
C GLU A 179 6.26 -1.74 -2.14
N TRP A 180 7.18 -0.84 -2.53
CA TRP A 180 8.53 -0.79 -2.01
C TRP A 180 8.57 -0.45 -0.52
N LEU A 181 7.82 0.57 -0.11
CA LEU A 181 7.66 0.95 1.30
C LEU A 181 7.24 -0.24 2.15
N LEU A 182 6.16 -0.94 1.74
CA LEU A 182 5.59 -2.08 2.47
C LEU A 182 6.48 -3.32 2.50
N SER A 183 7.43 -3.45 1.57
CA SER A 183 8.42 -4.53 1.61
C SER A 183 9.53 -4.30 2.64
N HIS A 184 9.64 -3.09 3.20
CA HIS A 184 10.69 -2.71 4.15
C HIS A 184 10.15 -2.22 5.50
N LEU A 185 8.89 -1.77 5.55
CA LEU A 185 8.23 -1.31 6.77
C LEU A 185 7.06 -2.23 7.11
N HIS A 186 7.20 -3.03 8.14
CA HIS A 186 6.20 -4.02 8.55
C HIS A 186 5.43 -3.63 9.80
N GLU A 187 5.94 -2.68 10.57
CA GLU A 187 5.32 -2.19 11.80
C GLU A 187 5.65 -0.71 12.04
N PHE A 188 4.83 -0.06 12.85
CA PHE A 188 5.07 1.28 13.36
C PHE A 188 4.56 1.36 14.80
N ASP A 189 5.42 1.82 15.71
CA ASP A 189 5.09 1.99 17.14
C ASP A 189 4.47 0.73 17.79
N GLY A 190 5.01 -0.45 17.44
CA GLY A 190 4.54 -1.74 17.92
C GLY A 190 3.26 -2.27 17.26
N HIS A 191 2.72 -1.56 16.28
CA HIS A 191 1.55 -1.98 15.50
C HIS A 191 1.96 -2.49 14.12
N ALA A 192 1.62 -3.74 13.82
CA ALA A 192 1.88 -4.32 12.50
C ALA A 192 1.09 -3.59 11.41
N LEU A 193 1.69 -3.41 10.23
CA LEU A 193 0.97 -2.95 9.04
C LEU A 193 0.28 -4.15 8.37
N GLN A 194 -1.05 -4.11 8.30
CA GLN A 194 -1.84 -5.22 7.76
C GLN A 194 -2.67 -4.78 6.54
N SER A 195 -2.48 -5.50 5.43
CA SER A 195 -3.29 -5.30 4.23
C SER A 195 -4.70 -5.84 4.41
N VAL A 196 -5.70 -5.03 4.09
CA VAL A 196 -7.11 -5.47 4.05
C VAL A 196 -7.43 -6.32 2.82
N ALA A 197 -6.51 -6.43 1.85
CA ALA A 197 -6.62 -7.20 0.63
C ALA A 197 -5.89 -8.55 0.70
N ARG A 198 -5.36 -8.93 1.85
CA ARG A 198 -4.61 -10.18 2.05
C ARG A 198 -5.16 -10.97 3.23
N GLY A 199 -5.05 -12.28 3.13
CA GLY A 199 -5.44 -13.20 4.19
C GLY A 199 -6.93 -13.15 4.55
N ALA A 200 -7.32 -13.86 5.58
CA ALA A 200 -8.63 -13.77 6.17
C ALA A 200 -8.75 -12.49 7.03
N VAL A 201 -9.95 -11.90 7.10
CA VAL A 201 -10.17 -10.81 8.04
C VAL A 201 -10.36 -11.40 9.43
N ASP A 202 -9.40 -11.11 10.28
CA ASP A 202 -9.54 -11.29 11.72
C ASP A 202 -9.50 -9.91 12.38
N LEU A 203 -10.64 -9.45 12.84
CA LEU A 203 -10.77 -8.18 13.55
C LEU A 203 -10.53 -8.33 15.06
N GLY A 204 -10.15 -9.52 15.51
CA GLY A 204 -9.83 -9.79 16.92
C GLY A 204 -10.95 -9.37 17.85
N LYS A 205 -10.63 -8.48 18.78
CA LYS A 205 -11.58 -7.94 19.79
C LYS A 205 -12.61 -6.97 19.20
N LEU A 206 -12.44 -6.52 17.95
CA LEU A 206 -13.40 -5.65 17.26
C LEU A 206 -14.57 -6.42 16.62
N GLN A 207 -14.51 -7.75 16.64
CA GLN A 207 -15.59 -8.65 16.22
C GLN A 207 -16.15 -9.35 17.44
N ASP A 208 -17.48 -9.27 17.65
CA ASP A 208 -18.10 -9.96 18.77
C ASP A 208 -18.23 -11.48 18.51
N ASP A 209 -18.46 -12.24 19.59
CA ASP A 209 -18.53 -13.69 19.51
C ASP A 209 -19.78 -14.18 18.74
N ASP A 210 -20.85 -13.40 18.73
CA ASP A 210 -22.06 -13.72 17.97
C ASP A 210 -21.82 -13.55 16.47
N GLU A 211 -21.12 -12.49 16.05
CA GLU A 211 -20.71 -12.31 14.64
C GLU A 211 -19.80 -13.47 14.14
N LYS A 212 -18.86 -13.91 14.97
CA LYS A 212 -17.99 -15.06 14.64
C LYS A 212 -18.79 -16.34 14.47
N LYS A 213 -19.67 -16.62 15.41
CA LYS A 213 -20.52 -17.82 15.38
C LYS A 213 -21.46 -17.83 14.17
N GLN A 214 -22.09 -16.71 13.84
CA GLN A 214 -22.94 -16.58 12.67
C GLN A 214 -22.15 -16.81 11.37
N ALA A 215 -20.92 -16.31 11.28
CA ALA A 215 -20.04 -16.53 10.14
C ALA A 215 -19.66 -18.01 9.97
N GLU A 216 -19.36 -18.72 11.06
CA GLU A 216 -19.06 -20.17 11.03
C GLU A 216 -20.28 -21.00 10.63
N GLU A 217 -21.45 -20.67 11.15
CA GLU A 217 -22.72 -21.32 10.80
C GLU A 217 -23.05 -21.10 9.30
N ALA A 218 -22.89 -19.87 8.80
CA ALA A 218 -23.10 -19.53 7.40
C ALA A 218 -22.11 -20.29 6.49
N ALA A 219 -20.82 -20.34 6.85
CA ALA A 219 -19.80 -21.08 6.11
C ALA A 219 -20.11 -22.58 6.05
N THR A 220 -20.62 -23.16 7.14
CA THR A 220 -21.00 -24.57 7.22
C THR A 220 -22.23 -24.85 6.34
N ALA A 221 -23.25 -24.05 6.43
CA ALA A 221 -24.47 -24.19 5.64
C ALA A 221 -24.21 -24.02 4.14
N PHE A 222 -23.29 -23.12 3.77
CA PHE A 222 -22.96 -22.81 2.39
C PHE A 222 -21.92 -23.74 1.75
N LYS A 223 -21.38 -24.69 2.50
CA LYS A 223 -20.31 -25.59 2.06
C LYS A 223 -20.57 -26.30 0.72
N PRO A 224 -21.77 -26.86 0.43
CA PRO A 224 -22.02 -27.52 -0.85
C PRO A 224 -21.86 -26.58 -2.05
N VAL A 225 -22.28 -25.33 -1.91
CA VAL A 225 -22.13 -24.29 -2.94
C VAL A 225 -20.67 -23.89 -3.10
N LEU A 226 -19.92 -23.76 -1.99
CA LEU A 226 -18.49 -23.48 -2.03
C LEU A 226 -17.71 -24.56 -2.78
N ASP A 227 -18.01 -25.84 -2.53
CA ASP A 227 -17.33 -26.96 -3.19
C ASP A 227 -17.57 -26.94 -4.70
N ARG A 228 -18.79 -26.61 -5.14
CA ARG A 228 -19.12 -26.41 -6.57
C ARG A 228 -18.39 -25.19 -7.16
N LEU A 229 -18.35 -24.06 -6.43
CA LEU A 229 -17.60 -22.86 -6.85
C LEU A 229 -16.12 -23.15 -7.03
N LYS A 230 -15.52 -23.89 -6.10
CA LYS A 230 -14.11 -24.31 -6.18
C LYS A 230 -13.84 -25.13 -7.43
N GLU A 231 -14.70 -26.09 -7.75
CA GLU A 231 -14.52 -26.90 -8.95
C GLU A 231 -14.71 -26.09 -10.25
N THR A 232 -15.73 -25.22 -10.31
CA THR A 232 -15.99 -24.38 -11.48
C THR A 232 -14.88 -23.34 -11.72
N LEU A 233 -14.28 -22.83 -10.66
CA LEU A 233 -13.27 -21.73 -10.72
C LEU A 233 -11.84 -22.19 -10.49
N LYS A 234 -11.54 -23.49 -10.45
CA LYS A 234 -10.22 -24.07 -10.12
C LYS A 234 -9.03 -23.52 -10.93
N ASP A 235 -9.29 -23.11 -12.17
CA ASP A 235 -8.26 -22.54 -13.06
C ASP A 235 -8.07 -21.02 -12.86
N ARG A 236 -8.95 -20.38 -12.08
CA ARG A 236 -9.05 -18.93 -11.89
C ARG A 236 -8.84 -18.49 -10.44
N ALA A 237 -9.25 -19.31 -9.49
CA ALA A 237 -9.12 -19.07 -8.06
C ALA A 237 -8.38 -20.22 -7.37
N LYS A 238 -7.47 -19.88 -6.45
CA LYS A 238 -6.75 -20.84 -5.61
C LYS A 238 -7.69 -21.53 -4.62
N ASP A 239 -8.61 -20.75 -4.09
CA ASP A 239 -9.65 -21.19 -3.14
C ASP A 239 -10.89 -20.29 -3.25
N VAL A 240 -12.02 -20.77 -2.72
CA VAL A 240 -13.26 -20.01 -2.54
C VAL A 240 -13.73 -20.19 -1.10
N ARG A 241 -14.03 -19.08 -0.42
CA ARG A 241 -14.49 -19.14 0.97
C ARG A 241 -15.54 -18.08 1.28
N VAL A 242 -16.35 -18.32 2.31
CA VAL A 242 -17.25 -17.30 2.89
C VAL A 242 -16.40 -16.31 3.69
N THR A 243 -16.79 -15.04 3.66
CA THR A 243 -16.12 -13.97 4.40
C THR A 243 -17.11 -13.09 5.13
N THR A 244 -16.65 -12.52 6.25
CA THR A 244 -17.34 -11.43 6.97
C THR A 244 -16.89 -10.04 6.52
N ARG A 245 -15.92 -9.97 5.60
CA ARG A 245 -15.38 -8.71 5.04
C ARG A 245 -16.43 -7.91 4.27
N LEU A 246 -17.33 -8.62 3.60
CA LEU A 246 -18.33 -8.05 2.72
C LEU A 246 -19.65 -7.77 3.46
N VAL A 247 -20.25 -6.62 3.16
CA VAL A 247 -21.54 -6.19 3.71
C VAL A 247 -22.57 -6.06 2.58
N ASP A 248 -22.22 -5.32 1.53
CA ASP A 248 -23.11 -5.02 0.41
C ASP A 248 -22.72 -5.75 -0.89
N SER A 249 -21.44 -6.05 -1.07
CA SER A 249 -20.94 -6.72 -2.28
C SER A 249 -21.10 -8.23 -2.21
N PRO A 250 -21.32 -8.92 -3.35
CA PRO A 250 -21.47 -10.37 -3.41
C PRO A 250 -20.16 -11.11 -3.24
N ALA A 251 -19.06 -10.55 -3.75
CA ALA A 251 -17.75 -11.19 -3.74
C ALA A 251 -16.62 -10.17 -3.85
N CYS A 252 -15.43 -10.58 -3.42
CA CYS A 252 -14.17 -9.87 -3.68
C CYS A 252 -13.03 -10.88 -3.87
N LEU A 253 -11.91 -10.41 -4.42
CA LEU A 253 -10.69 -11.20 -4.50
C LEU A 253 -9.73 -10.77 -3.41
N VAL A 254 -8.98 -11.73 -2.86
CA VAL A 254 -7.90 -11.47 -1.91
C VAL A 254 -6.69 -12.33 -2.25
N SER A 255 -5.51 -11.85 -1.94
CA SER A 255 -4.29 -12.64 -2.01
C SER A 255 -4.08 -13.40 -0.71
N GLU A 256 -3.37 -14.52 -0.74
CA GLU A 256 -2.91 -15.17 0.48
C GLU A 256 -1.85 -14.30 1.18
N GLU A 257 -1.64 -14.50 2.46
CA GLU A 257 -0.79 -13.63 3.29
C GLU A 257 0.66 -13.55 2.79
N GLY A 258 1.20 -14.67 2.29
CA GLY A 258 2.55 -14.76 1.73
C GLY A 258 2.64 -14.48 0.22
N ASP A 259 1.51 -14.31 -0.47
CA ASP A 259 1.48 -14.11 -1.91
C ASP A 259 1.66 -12.63 -2.31
N MET A 260 2.07 -12.41 -3.55
CA MET A 260 2.13 -11.08 -4.14
C MET A 260 0.72 -10.45 -4.20
N SER A 261 0.61 -9.16 -3.88
CA SER A 261 -0.66 -8.44 -4.04
C SER A 261 -1.06 -8.35 -5.51
N GLY A 262 -2.37 -8.39 -5.78
CA GLY A 262 -2.88 -8.18 -7.15
C GLY A 262 -2.44 -6.83 -7.72
N HIS A 263 -2.33 -5.80 -6.89
CA HIS A 263 -1.81 -4.49 -7.27
C HIS A 263 -0.33 -4.56 -7.72
N LEU A 264 0.55 -5.19 -6.93
CA LEU A 264 1.96 -5.35 -7.31
C LEU A 264 2.11 -6.18 -8.60
N ALA A 265 1.34 -7.25 -8.76
CA ALA A 265 1.34 -8.06 -9.98
C ALA A 265 0.97 -7.22 -11.23
N ARG A 266 -0.03 -6.31 -11.10
CA ARG A 266 -0.38 -5.37 -12.17
C ARG A 266 0.74 -4.37 -12.47
N LEU A 267 1.37 -3.80 -11.45
CA LEU A 267 2.50 -2.87 -11.62
C LEU A 267 3.67 -3.53 -12.36
N LEU A 268 4.03 -4.77 -12.00
CA LEU A 268 5.08 -5.53 -12.70
C LEU A 268 4.73 -5.77 -14.16
N LYS A 269 3.48 -6.16 -14.45
CA LYS A 269 3.01 -6.36 -15.82
C LYS A 269 3.05 -5.07 -16.64
N GLN A 270 2.66 -3.93 -16.06
CA GLN A 270 2.76 -2.61 -16.69
C GLN A 270 4.21 -2.19 -16.98
N ALA A 271 5.15 -2.63 -16.14
CA ALA A 271 6.58 -2.42 -16.31
C ALA A 271 7.23 -3.42 -17.32
N GLY A 272 6.44 -4.31 -17.95
CA GLY A 272 6.94 -5.32 -18.88
C GLY A 272 7.65 -6.50 -18.19
N GLN A 273 7.48 -6.65 -16.88
CA GLN A 273 8.06 -7.75 -16.09
C GLN A 273 7.06 -8.89 -15.93
N THR A 274 7.58 -10.12 -15.85
CA THR A 274 6.74 -11.30 -15.58
C THR A 274 6.47 -11.41 -14.08
N ALA A 275 5.22 -11.25 -13.68
CA ALA A 275 4.81 -11.56 -12.33
C ALA A 275 4.64 -13.09 -12.15
N PRO A 276 5.00 -13.66 -10.99
CA PRO A 276 4.66 -15.03 -10.67
C PRO A 276 3.13 -15.26 -10.80
N LYS A 277 2.74 -16.38 -11.40
CA LYS A 277 1.32 -16.75 -11.43
C LYS A 277 0.90 -17.16 -10.02
N SER A 278 0.18 -16.27 -9.33
CA SER A 278 -0.56 -16.59 -8.12
C SER A 278 -2.04 -16.40 -8.41
N LEU A 279 -2.84 -17.43 -8.13
CA LEU A 279 -4.29 -17.35 -8.26
C LEU A 279 -4.85 -16.70 -6.99
N PRO A 280 -5.78 -15.75 -7.11
CA PRO A 280 -6.42 -15.13 -5.96
C PRO A 280 -7.38 -16.12 -5.27
N ILE A 281 -7.79 -15.77 -4.05
CA ILE A 281 -8.88 -16.40 -3.34
C ILE A 281 -10.14 -15.60 -3.62
N LEU A 282 -11.23 -16.26 -4.01
CA LEU A 282 -12.55 -15.64 -4.12
C LEU A 282 -13.24 -15.70 -2.74
N GLU A 283 -13.48 -14.54 -2.16
CA GLU A 283 -14.32 -14.42 -0.96
C GLU A 283 -15.75 -14.06 -1.35
N VAL A 284 -16.72 -14.77 -0.79
CA VAL A 284 -18.15 -14.58 -1.10
C VAL A 284 -18.93 -14.21 0.15
N ASN A 285 -19.92 -13.34 -0.03
CA ASN A 285 -20.90 -12.99 0.98
C ASN A 285 -22.10 -13.94 0.91
N ALA A 286 -22.16 -14.93 1.81
CA ALA A 286 -23.23 -15.94 1.83
C ALA A 286 -24.63 -15.33 2.02
N GLU A 287 -24.73 -14.11 2.58
CA GLU A 287 -26.01 -13.43 2.78
C GLU A 287 -26.49 -12.64 1.57
N HIS A 288 -25.60 -12.42 0.59
CA HIS A 288 -25.95 -11.64 -0.60
C HIS A 288 -26.89 -12.40 -1.54
N VAL A 289 -27.91 -11.71 -2.08
CA VAL A 289 -28.96 -12.32 -2.93
C VAL A 289 -28.40 -13.06 -4.14
N LEU A 290 -27.38 -12.49 -4.82
CA LEU A 290 -26.74 -13.14 -5.97
C LEU A 290 -26.02 -14.42 -5.59
N VAL A 291 -25.43 -14.47 -4.39
CA VAL A 291 -24.72 -15.64 -3.88
C VAL A 291 -25.69 -16.73 -3.45
N LYS A 292 -26.79 -16.38 -2.78
CA LYS A 292 -27.89 -17.30 -2.44
C LYS A 292 -28.54 -17.91 -3.69
N ARG A 293 -28.61 -17.15 -4.78
CA ARG A 293 -29.17 -17.61 -6.05
C ARG A 293 -28.36 -18.76 -6.70
N LEU A 294 -27.07 -18.88 -6.38
CA LEU A 294 -26.22 -19.97 -6.87
C LEU A 294 -26.77 -21.36 -6.51
N ASP A 295 -27.31 -21.54 -5.30
CA ASP A 295 -27.76 -22.83 -4.80
C ASP A 295 -28.85 -23.46 -5.68
N THR A 296 -29.76 -22.62 -6.22
CA THR A 296 -30.92 -23.06 -6.98
C THR A 296 -30.81 -22.80 -8.49
N SER A 297 -29.73 -22.17 -8.95
CA SER A 297 -29.61 -21.76 -10.35
C SER A 297 -29.24 -22.93 -11.27
N ALA A 298 -29.95 -23.03 -12.39
CA ALA A 298 -29.58 -23.90 -13.51
C ALA A 298 -28.31 -23.41 -14.22
N ASP A 299 -28.00 -22.10 -14.11
CA ASP A 299 -26.87 -21.43 -14.76
C ASP A 299 -25.72 -21.21 -13.79
N PHE A 300 -25.45 -22.17 -12.91
CA PHE A 300 -24.46 -22.07 -11.85
C PHE A 300 -23.07 -21.63 -12.36
N ASP A 301 -22.58 -22.25 -13.43
CA ASP A 301 -21.25 -22.00 -13.96
C ASP A 301 -21.11 -20.58 -14.53
N ASP A 302 -22.16 -20.08 -15.21
CA ASP A 302 -22.18 -18.71 -15.72
C ASP A 302 -22.22 -17.70 -14.57
N LEU A 303 -23.04 -17.93 -13.54
CA LEU A 303 -23.11 -17.08 -12.34
C LEU A 303 -21.79 -17.09 -11.57
N ALA A 304 -21.16 -18.24 -11.39
CA ALA A 304 -19.87 -18.36 -10.74
C ALA A 304 -18.77 -17.53 -11.45
N ASN A 305 -18.71 -17.66 -12.78
CA ASN A 305 -17.78 -16.89 -13.60
C ASN A 305 -18.08 -15.39 -13.57
N ILE A 306 -19.36 -14.98 -13.60
CA ILE A 306 -19.75 -13.57 -13.48
C ILE A 306 -19.32 -13.00 -12.11
N LEU A 307 -19.55 -13.72 -11.02
CA LEU A 307 -19.13 -13.28 -9.69
C LEU A 307 -17.61 -13.05 -9.60
N PHE A 308 -16.85 -13.98 -10.18
CA PHE A 308 -15.40 -13.83 -10.23
C PHE A 308 -14.99 -12.63 -11.08
N ASP A 309 -15.57 -12.47 -12.28
CA ASP A 309 -15.27 -11.36 -13.18
C ASP A 309 -15.62 -10.00 -12.57
N GLN A 310 -16.76 -9.91 -11.88
CA GLN A 310 -17.18 -8.71 -11.16
C GLN A 310 -16.23 -8.37 -10.01
N ALA A 311 -15.80 -9.37 -9.23
CA ALA A 311 -14.83 -9.19 -8.16
C ALA A 311 -13.49 -8.68 -8.72
N LEU A 312 -13.02 -9.23 -9.86
CA LEU A 312 -11.80 -8.80 -10.53
C LEU A 312 -11.92 -7.35 -11.03
N LEU A 313 -13.04 -6.99 -11.65
CA LEU A 313 -13.28 -5.61 -12.11
C LEU A 313 -13.35 -4.61 -10.94
N ALA A 314 -13.96 -5.00 -9.82
CA ALA A 314 -14.06 -4.16 -8.62
C ALA A 314 -12.69 -3.83 -8.00
N GLU A 315 -11.68 -4.67 -8.22
CA GLU A 315 -10.30 -4.44 -7.80
C GLU A 315 -9.46 -3.65 -8.83
N GLY A 316 -10.05 -3.24 -9.94
CA GLY A 316 -9.34 -2.59 -11.03
C GLY A 316 -8.60 -3.56 -11.96
N GLY A 317 -8.87 -4.86 -11.86
CA GLY A 317 -8.35 -5.88 -12.76
C GLY A 317 -8.96 -5.79 -14.16
N GLN A 318 -8.32 -6.45 -15.12
CA GLN A 318 -8.81 -6.56 -16.48
C GLN A 318 -9.27 -7.99 -16.76
N LEU A 319 -10.41 -8.13 -17.42
CA LEU A 319 -10.91 -9.43 -17.85
C LEU A 319 -10.06 -9.98 -18.99
N GLU A 320 -9.75 -11.27 -18.94
CA GLU A 320 -9.06 -11.96 -20.04
C GLU A 320 -9.95 -12.04 -21.28
N ASP A 321 -11.26 -12.28 -21.11
CA ASP A 321 -12.28 -12.32 -22.16
C ASP A 321 -13.50 -11.47 -21.80
N PRO A 322 -13.45 -10.14 -22.06
CA PRO A 322 -14.58 -9.26 -21.83
C PRO A 322 -15.85 -9.64 -22.64
N ALA A 323 -15.67 -10.22 -23.84
CA ALA A 323 -16.80 -10.61 -24.68
C ALA A 323 -17.58 -11.79 -24.09
N ALA A 324 -16.88 -12.78 -23.51
CA ALA A 324 -17.50 -13.89 -22.80
C ALA A 324 -18.28 -13.41 -21.57
N TYR A 325 -17.72 -12.45 -20.81
CA TYR A 325 -18.41 -11.84 -19.67
C TYR A 325 -19.73 -11.18 -20.10
N VAL A 326 -19.67 -10.31 -21.11
CA VAL A 326 -20.88 -9.62 -21.64
C VAL A 326 -21.93 -10.63 -22.12
N LYS A 327 -21.51 -11.69 -22.82
CA LYS A 327 -22.40 -12.75 -23.28
C LYS A 327 -23.13 -13.47 -22.13
N ARG A 328 -22.38 -13.82 -21.06
CA ARG A 328 -22.97 -14.46 -19.87
C ARG A 328 -23.96 -13.55 -19.17
N VAL A 329 -23.60 -12.27 -18.97
CA VAL A 329 -24.50 -11.28 -18.34
C VAL A 329 -25.78 -11.12 -19.16
N ASN A 330 -25.68 -10.96 -20.50
CA ASN A 330 -26.82 -10.81 -21.36
C ASN A 330 -27.73 -12.06 -21.32
N ALA A 331 -27.15 -13.27 -21.30
CA ALA A 331 -27.92 -14.49 -21.19
C ALA A 331 -28.76 -14.58 -19.91
N LEU A 332 -28.23 -14.08 -18.79
CA LEU A 332 -28.95 -14.01 -17.51
C LEU A 332 -30.03 -12.92 -17.47
N LEU A 333 -29.78 -11.78 -18.13
CA LEU A 333 -30.75 -10.67 -18.15
C LEU A 333 -31.94 -10.91 -19.08
N MET A 334 -31.81 -11.84 -20.04
CA MET A 334 -32.89 -12.19 -20.99
C MET A 334 -33.83 -13.30 -20.47
N ARG A 335 -33.58 -13.82 -19.28
CA ARG A 335 -34.39 -14.84 -18.58
C ARG A 335 -35.19 -14.23 -17.46
#